data_066cd9766e8482228b321d249bda458b
#
_entry.id   066cd9766e8482228b321d249bda458b
#
_cell.length_a   1.000
_cell.length_b   1.000
_cell.length_c   1.000
_cell.angle_alpha   90.00
_cell.angle_beta   90.00
_cell.angle_gamma   90.00
#
_symmetry.space_group_name_H-M   'P 1'
#
loop_
_entity.id
_entity.type
_entity.pdbx_description
1 polymer ?
#
loop_
_entity_poly.entity_id
_entity_poly.type
_entity_poly.pdbx_seq_one_letter_code
_entity_poly.pdbx_strand_id
1 'polypeptide(L)'
;MPGNARNAYLMAVAEARLAKPAAALPRLQQWADMGIVLDLTADPNFASLSVLPPFAQILRQVENNQKPVSRSSQAFVIAEADLIPEDLAWDPQTKRFFISSVRQAKILTGDGREFARTPWAAFALRADTKRRTLWATTAWSSNCAPCEAGDKGKAALLAFDLDSGQLKQRIESPVPGTLGDMTLSKSGDLFLTESTNGAVFHLRQGNSNFERLDKAGDFPSPQTPALSDDGKTLYVPDYLRGLAAIELKSRRIAWLTPAPNVATSGIDGLYVYRKTFVAIRNGTNPPRVIRFPHDLKSQETLEANSPSLGEPTHGTLVGNRFFFITNTGWGEYDEEGRKKPGSAPVVSAVRSIRLQ
;
A
#
# COMPACT_ATOMS: atom_id res chain seq x y z
N MET A 1 -9.50 -5.32 -17.07
CA MET A 1 -9.92 -5.65 -15.69
C MET A 1 -10.67 -4.46 -15.12
N PRO A 2 -11.87 -4.64 -14.58
CA PRO A 2 -12.59 -3.58 -13.88
C PRO A 2 -11.74 -3.04 -12.71
N GLY A 3 -11.88 -1.75 -12.39
CA GLY A 3 -11.12 -1.12 -11.30
C GLY A 3 -9.64 -0.83 -11.59
N ASN A 4 -9.15 -1.11 -12.79
CA ASN A 4 -7.78 -0.80 -13.19
C ASN A 4 -7.75 0.47 -14.04
N ALA A 5 -7.29 1.56 -13.43
CA ALA A 5 -7.24 2.87 -14.07
C ALA A 5 -6.33 2.90 -15.31
N ARG A 6 -5.18 2.21 -15.25
CA ARG A 6 -4.25 2.12 -16.38
C ARG A 6 -4.90 1.42 -17.58
N ASN A 7 -5.63 0.33 -17.35
CA ASN A 7 -6.33 -0.36 -18.44
C ASN A 7 -7.42 0.50 -19.05
N ALA A 8 -8.21 1.22 -18.24
CA ALA A 8 -9.24 2.13 -18.75
C ALA A 8 -8.61 3.20 -19.68
N TYR A 9 -7.51 3.80 -19.24
CA TYR A 9 -6.76 4.78 -20.02
C TYR A 9 -6.20 4.19 -21.34
N LEU A 10 -5.49 3.06 -21.26
CA LEU A 10 -4.89 2.43 -22.45
C LEU A 10 -5.95 1.98 -23.47
N MET A 11 -7.10 1.50 -23.01
CA MET A 11 -8.22 1.17 -23.90
C MET A 11 -8.78 2.42 -24.55
N ALA A 12 -8.92 3.52 -23.82
CA ALA A 12 -9.36 4.79 -24.40
C ALA A 12 -8.38 5.30 -25.47
N VAL A 13 -7.06 5.19 -25.23
CA VAL A 13 -6.02 5.53 -26.23
C VAL A 13 -6.17 4.66 -27.48
N ALA A 14 -6.32 3.34 -27.33
CA ALA A 14 -6.46 2.44 -28.47
C ALA A 14 -7.73 2.76 -29.29
N GLU A 15 -8.86 3.00 -28.61
CA GLU A 15 -10.13 3.34 -29.27
C GLU A 15 -10.08 4.71 -29.95
N ALA A 16 -9.40 5.71 -29.35
CA ALA A 16 -9.19 7.02 -29.97
C ALA A 16 -8.33 6.92 -31.24
N ARG A 17 -7.24 6.14 -31.22
CA ARG A 17 -6.37 5.89 -32.39
C ARG A 17 -7.11 5.15 -33.49
N LEU A 18 -8.09 4.35 -33.19
CA LEU A 18 -8.96 3.67 -34.16
C LEU A 18 -10.11 4.55 -34.64
N ALA A 19 -10.12 5.84 -34.32
CA ALA A 19 -11.19 6.80 -34.65
C ALA A 19 -12.58 6.34 -34.13
N LYS A 20 -12.64 5.76 -32.94
CA LYS A 20 -13.87 5.30 -32.29
C LYS A 20 -14.25 6.16 -31.06
N PRO A 21 -14.62 7.45 -31.24
CA PRO A 21 -14.86 8.35 -30.12
C PRO A 21 -16.00 7.89 -29.21
N ALA A 22 -17.02 7.23 -29.76
CA ALA A 22 -18.14 6.69 -28.98
C ALA A 22 -17.72 5.60 -27.99
N ALA A 23 -16.61 4.91 -28.22
CA ALA A 23 -16.03 3.92 -27.32
C ALA A 23 -14.97 4.56 -26.40
N ALA A 24 -14.12 5.44 -26.90
CA ALA A 24 -13.03 6.07 -26.17
C ALA A 24 -13.52 6.98 -25.04
N LEU A 25 -14.54 7.82 -25.29
CA LEU A 25 -15.04 8.79 -24.31
C LEU A 25 -15.59 8.13 -23.03
N PRO A 26 -16.41 7.07 -23.07
CA PRO A 26 -16.85 6.37 -21.86
C PRO A 26 -15.69 5.77 -21.05
N ARG A 27 -14.62 5.31 -21.72
CA ARG A 27 -13.42 4.80 -21.03
C ARG A 27 -12.66 5.88 -20.32
N LEU A 28 -12.49 7.05 -20.96
CA LEU A 28 -11.88 8.22 -20.33
C LEU A 28 -12.71 8.75 -19.18
N GLN A 29 -14.05 8.76 -19.32
CA GLN A 29 -14.95 9.15 -18.21
C GLN A 29 -14.78 8.19 -17.04
N GLN A 30 -14.83 6.88 -17.29
CA GLN A 30 -14.58 5.86 -16.26
C GLN A 30 -13.23 6.08 -15.57
N TRP A 31 -12.18 6.35 -16.32
CA TRP A 31 -10.85 6.64 -15.78
C TRP A 31 -10.84 7.90 -14.90
N ALA A 32 -11.48 8.96 -15.35
CA ALA A 32 -11.59 10.20 -14.58
C ALA A 32 -12.40 10.01 -13.29
N ASP A 33 -13.51 9.24 -13.35
CA ASP A 33 -14.36 8.93 -12.20
C ASP A 33 -13.62 8.11 -11.11
N MET A 34 -12.57 7.39 -11.48
CA MET A 34 -11.67 6.72 -10.53
C MET A 34 -10.77 7.69 -9.74
N GLY A 35 -10.86 8.99 -10.01
CA GLY A 35 -10.14 10.04 -9.31
C GLY A 35 -8.70 10.27 -9.81
N ILE A 36 -8.38 9.86 -11.03
CA ILE A 36 -7.04 10.01 -11.61
C ILE A 36 -6.86 11.42 -12.19
N VAL A 37 -5.62 11.88 -12.20
CA VAL A 37 -5.21 13.18 -12.75
C VAL A 37 -4.10 12.98 -13.77
N LEU A 38 -4.33 13.50 -14.97
CA LEU A 38 -3.36 13.61 -16.05
C LEU A 38 -3.79 14.78 -16.94
N ASP A 39 -2.85 15.48 -17.53
CA ASP A 39 -3.16 16.48 -18.55
C ASP A 39 -3.54 15.77 -19.86
N LEU A 40 -4.83 15.57 -20.05
CA LEU A 40 -5.38 14.94 -21.28
C LEU A 40 -5.27 15.87 -22.50
N THR A 41 -5.10 17.18 -22.31
CA THR A 41 -4.99 18.14 -23.42
C THR A 41 -3.62 18.10 -24.06
N ALA A 42 -2.59 17.73 -23.28
CA ALA A 42 -1.24 17.54 -23.77
C ALA A 42 -1.04 16.15 -24.42
N ASP A 43 -1.99 15.22 -24.28
CA ASP A 43 -1.88 13.89 -24.85
C ASP A 43 -2.36 13.88 -26.33
N PRO A 44 -1.46 13.70 -27.31
CA PRO A 44 -1.80 13.74 -28.74
C PRO A 44 -2.80 12.65 -29.17
N ASN A 45 -2.94 11.57 -28.36
CA ASN A 45 -3.90 10.51 -28.67
C ASN A 45 -5.36 11.00 -28.59
N PHE A 46 -5.62 12.07 -27.86
CA PHE A 46 -6.98 12.61 -27.65
C PHE A 46 -7.27 13.89 -28.42
N ALA A 47 -6.35 14.33 -29.31
CA ALA A 47 -6.54 15.55 -30.10
C ALA A 47 -7.87 15.55 -30.87
N SER A 48 -8.25 14.42 -31.48
CA SER A 48 -9.52 14.28 -32.22
C SER A 48 -10.77 14.31 -31.32
N LEU A 49 -10.63 14.05 -30.02
CA LEU A 49 -11.73 14.08 -29.05
C LEU A 49 -11.93 15.47 -28.46
N SER A 50 -10.94 16.35 -28.54
CA SER A 50 -10.93 17.68 -27.88
C SER A 50 -12.08 18.60 -28.30
N VAL A 51 -12.59 18.43 -29.50
CA VAL A 51 -13.71 19.22 -30.05
C VAL A 51 -15.08 18.67 -29.65
N LEU A 52 -15.14 17.53 -28.98
CA LEU A 52 -16.40 16.86 -28.61
C LEU A 52 -16.89 17.31 -27.22
N PRO A 53 -18.17 17.71 -27.05
CA PRO A 53 -18.68 18.18 -25.76
C PRO A 53 -18.45 17.21 -24.57
N PRO A 54 -18.55 15.88 -24.71
CA PRO A 54 -18.25 14.97 -23.61
C PRO A 54 -16.80 15.03 -23.12
N PHE A 55 -15.83 15.35 -23.99
CA PHE A 55 -14.43 15.51 -23.58
C PHE A 55 -14.27 16.68 -22.60
N ALA A 56 -14.97 17.77 -22.82
CA ALA A 56 -14.96 18.90 -21.88
C ALA A 56 -15.53 18.52 -20.49
N GLN A 57 -16.47 17.58 -20.42
CA GLN A 57 -16.98 17.07 -19.13
C GLN A 57 -15.90 16.24 -18.41
N ILE A 58 -15.17 15.41 -19.16
CA ILE A 58 -14.05 14.62 -18.62
C ILE A 58 -12.96 15.55 -18.07
N LEU A 59 -12.60 16.61 -18.79
CA LEU A 59 -11.61 17.60 -18.33
C LEU A 59 -12.06 18.26 -16.99
N ARG A 60 -13.34 18.64 -16.88
CA ARG A 60 -13.88 19.17 -15.61
C ARG A 60 -13.79 18.16 -14.47
N GLN A 61 -14.02 16.87 -14.76
CA GLN A 61 -13.86 15.83 -13.74
C GLN A 61 -12.39 15.71 -13.33
N VAL A 62 -11.44 15.72 -14.25
CA VAL A 62 -10.00 15.69 -13.97
C VAL A 62 -9.58 16.92 -13.14
N GLU A 63 -10.08 18.10 -13.46
CA GLU A 63 -9.86 19.31 -12.67
C GLU A 63 -10.42 19.17 -11.25
N ASN A 64 -11.62 18.60 -11.09
CA ASN A 64 -12.18 18.32 -9.77
C ASN A 64 -11.33 17.32 -8.98
N ASN A 65 -10.72 16.35 -9.66
CA ASN A 65 -9.83 15.36 -9.05
C ASN A 65 -8.54 15.97 -8.49
N GLN A 66 -8.15 17.18 -8.93
CA GLN A 66 -6.99 17.93 -8.42
C GLN A 66 -7.31 18.68 -7.12
N LYS A 67 -8.57 18.87 -6.79
CA LYS A 67 -8.95 19.63 -5.59
C LYS A 67 -8.51 18.91 -4.32
N PRO A 68 -7.94 19.61 -3.35
CA PRO A 68 -7.54 19.01 -2.08
C PRO A 68 -8.73 18.42 -1.33
N VAL A 69 -8.53 17.21 -0.81
CA VAL A 69 -9.39 16.61 0.22
C VAL A 69 -8.52 16.36 1.43
N SER A 70 -8.82 17.02 2.56
CA SER A 70 -8.01 16.88 3.77
C SER A 70 -8.92 16.64 4.96
N ARG A 71 -8.99 15.38 5.41
CA ARG A 71 -9.75 14.96 6.61
C ARG A 71 -8.83 14.46 7.72
N SER A 72 -7.53 14.42 7.46
CA SER A 72 -6.55 14.01 8.43
C SER A 72 -6.03 15.17 9.27
N SER A 73 -5.58 14.86 10.46
CA SER A 73 -4.78 15.74 11.30
C SER A 73 -3.42 15.11 11.58
N GLN A 74 -2.40 15.94 11.77
CA GLN A 74 -1.08 15.45 12.18
C GLN A 74 -1.18 14.83 13.57
N ALA A 75 -0.71 13.59 13.71
CA ALA A 75 -0.58 12.91 14.99
C ALA A 75 0.78 13.24 15.63
N PHE A 76 1.86 13.05 14.87
CA PHE A 76 3.22 13.42 15.26
C PHE A 76 4.15 13.49 14.04
N VAL A 77 5.30 14.12 14.21
CA VAL A 77 6.38 14.19 13.22
C VAL A 77 7.38 13.06 13.50
N ILE A 78 7.88 12.42 12.44
CA ILE A 78 9.01 11.49 12.53
C ILE A 78 10.28 12.36 12.46
N ALA A 79 10.90 12.58 13.62
CA ALA A 79 11.97 13.59 13.76
C ALA A 79 13.25 13.23 13.00
N GLU A 80 13.53 11.94 12.84
CA GLU A 80 14.73 11.49 12.14
C GLU A 80 14.54 11.56 10.63
N ALA A 81 15.51 12.16 9.94
CA ALA A 81 15.53 12.25 8.49
C ALA A 81 16.12 11.00 7.84
N ASP A 82 15.98 10.87 6.53
CA ASP A 82 16.58 9.81 5.72
C ASP A 82 16.20 8.38 6.16
N LEU A 83 14.95 8.18 6.54
CA LEU A 83 14.45 6.88 6.99
C LEU A 83 13.81 6.05 5.89
N ILE A 84 13.14 6.69 4.91
CA ILE A 84 12.13 6.03 4.07
C ILE A 84 11.22 5.19 4.99
N PRO A 85 10.39 5.82 5.86
CA PRO A 85 9.53 5.08 6.75
C PRO A 85 8.42 4.39 5.95
N GLU A 86 8.14 3.11 6.28
CA GLU A 86 7.27 2.29 5.46
C GLU A 86 5.97 1.89 6.16
N ASP A 87 6.04 1.33 7.36
CA ASP A 87 4.85 0.82 8.04
C ASP A 87 4.80 1.23 9.52
N LEU A 88 3.59 1.14 10.07
CA LEU A 88 3.25 1.47 11.45
C LEU A 88 2.65 0.26 12.18
N ALA A 89 3.11 0.02 13.42
CA ALA A 89 2.41 -0.83 14.37
C ALA A 89 2.07 -0.05 15.65
N TRP A 90 1.03 -0.49 16.33
CA TRP A 90 0.58 0.12 17.60
C TRP A 90 0.48 -0.92 18.71
N ASP A 91 1.05 -0.60 19.86
CA ASP A 91 0.85 -1.34 21.10
C ASP A 91 -0.09 -0.57 22.04
N PRO A 92 -1.34 -1.03 22.23
CA PRO A 92 -2.30 -0.35 23.09
C PRO A 92 -1.93 -0.41 24.60
N GLN A 93 -1.12 -1.39 25.02
CA GLN A 93 -0.72 -1.54 26.41
C GLN A 93 0.27 -0.46 26.83
N THR A 94 1.29 -0.22 26.02
CA THR A 94 2.31 0.81 26.29
C THR A 94 2.01 2.15 25.61
N LYS A 95 0.97 2.20 24.78
CA LYS A 95 0.60 3.36 23.95
C LYS A 95 1.76 3.85 23.06
N ARG A 96 2.51 2.90 22.51
CA ARG A 96 3.64 3.18 21.61
C ARG A 96 3.32 2.85 20.18
N PHE A 97 3.72 3.72 19.27
CA PHE A 97 3.86 3.40 17.85
C PHE A 97 5.25 2.85 17.58
N PHE A 98 5.34 1.97 16.60
CA PHE A 98 6.57 1.48 16.00
C PHE A 98 6.56 1.84 14.53
N ILE A 99 7.71 2.23 13.99
CA ILE A 99 7.88 2.71 12.62
C ILE A 99 9.04 1.96 12.01
N SER A 100 8.84 1.32 10.87
CA SER A 100 9.93 0.68 10.11
C SER A 100 10.66 1.69 9.23
N SER A 101 11.95 1.44 9.02
CA SER A 101 12.78 2.21 8.12
C SER A 101 13.41 1.30 7.07
N VAL A 102 13.07 1.55 5.81
CA VAL A 102 13.69 0.90 4.67
C VAL A 102 15.14 1.36 4.53
N ARG A 103 15.37 2.67 4.61
CA ARG A 103 16.69 3.26 4.36
C ARG A 103 17.74 2.86 5.37
N GLN A 104 17.38 2.80 6.66
CA GLN A 104 18.35 2.60 7.74
C GLN A 104 18.29 1.22 8.39
N ALA A 105 17.49 0.29 7.85
CA ALA A 105 17.36 -1.08 8.34
C ALA A 105 17.14 -1.13 9.85
N LYS A 106 16.12 -0.42 10.34
CA LYS A 106 15.78 -0.35 11.77
C LYS A 106 14.30 -0.10 12.01
N ILE A 107 13.93 -0.28 13.26
CA ILE A 107 12.60 0.03 13.77
C ILE A 107 12.77 1.12 14.84
N LEU A 108 11.92 2.14 14.76
CA LEU A 108 11.85 3.24 15.72
C LEU A 108 10.57 3.15 16.54
N THR A 109 10.58 3.71 17.72
CA THR A 109 9.36 4.07 18.45
C THR A 109 8.85 5.43 17.97
N GLY A 110 7.57 5.72 18.20
CA GLY A 110 6.94 6.97 17.76
C GLY A 110 7.55 8.25 18.36
N ASP A 111 8.31 8.13 19.43
CA ASP A 111 9.10 9.20 20.06
C ASP A 111 10.52 9.35 19.47
N GLY A 112 10.81 8.59 18.39
CA GLY A 112 12.07 8.69 17.63
C GLY A 112 13.23 7.86 18.17
N ARG A 113 13.05 7.04 19.20
CA ARG A 113 14.13 6.17 19.72
C ARG A 113 14.26 4.93 18.86
N GLU A 114 15.50 4.49 18.63
CA GLU A 114 15.76 3.19 18.02
C GLU A 114 15.25 2.08 18.94
N PHE A 115 14.39 1.21 18.39
CA PHE A 115 13.82 0.08 19.10
C PHE A 115 14.57 -1.23 18.79
N ALA A 116 14.85 -1.47 17.50
CA ALA A 116 15.57 -2.65 17.04
C ALA A 116 16.23 -2.40 15.68
N ARG A 117 17.27 -3.18 15.36
CA ARG A 117 17.87 -3.24 14.03
C ARG A 117 17.44 -4.49 13.29
N THR A 118 17.34 -4.36 11.96
CA THR A 118 17.06 -5.46 11.06
C THR A 118 18.28 -5.73 10.17
N PRO A 119 18.49 -6.96 9.67
CA PRO A 119 19.64 -7.26 8.81
C PRO A 119 19.58 -6.54 7.46
N TRP A 120 18.37 -6.22 7.00
CA TRP A 120 18.09 -5.52 5.76
C TRP A 120 16.97 -4.50 5.97
N ALA A 121 16.52 -3.85 4.92
CA ALA A 121 15.41 -2.90 4.97
C ALA A 121 14.23 -3.45 5.78
N ALA A 122 13.70 -2.67 6.71
CA ALA A 122 12.51 -3.03 7.46
C ALA A 122 11.26 -2.52 6.72
N PHE A 123 10.33 -3.43 6.42
CA PHE A 123 9.08 -3.14 5.73
C PHE A 123 7.88 -3.22 6.69
N ALA A 124 7.04 -4.25 6.59
CA ALA A 124 5.83 -4.33 7.40
C ALA A 124 6.10 -4.60 8.88
N LEU A 125 5.24 -4.03 9.73
CA LEU A 125 5.22 -4.22 11.18
C LEU A 125 3.85 -4.66 11.66
N ARG A 126 3.77 -5.67 12.54
CA ARG A 126 2.53 -6.03 13.25
C ARG A 126 2.82 -6.36 14.71
N ALA A 127 2.10 -5.69 15.61
CA ALA A 127 2.21 -5.94 17.04
C ALA A 127 1.22 -7.04 17.50
N ASP A 128 1.73 -8.21 17.84
CA ASP A 128 0.97 -9.23 18.58
C ASP A 128 0.99 -8.88 20.06
N THR A 129 0.05 -8.06 20.46
CA THR A 129 -0.04 -7.54 21.84
C THR A 129 -0.35 -8.63 22.87
N LYS A 130 -1.03 -9.70 22.44
CA LYS A 130 -1.35 -10.85 23.30
C LYS A 130 -0.10 -11.67 23.63
N ARG A 131 0.84 -11.81 22.66
CA ARG A 131 2.07 -12.60 22.84
C ARG A 131 3.29 -11.72 23.08
N ARG A 132 3.09 -10.42 23.23
CA ARG A 132 4.15 -9.42 23.39
C ARG A 132 5.25 -9.61 22.35
N THR A 133 4.87 -9.65 21.07
CA THR A 133 5.78 -9.84 19.95
C THR A 133 5.54 -8.77 18.89
N LEU A 134 6.59 -8.07 18.48
CA LEU A 134 6.57 -7.22 17.29
C LEU A 134 7.11 -8.05 16.11
N TRP A 135 6.26 -8.35 15.17
CA TRP A 135 6.64 -8.96 13.92
C TRP A 135 7.09 -7.90 12.93
N ALA A 136 8.19 -8.16 12.25
CA ALA A 136 8.75 -7.29 11.21
C ALA A 136 9.17 -8.11 10.00
N THR A 137 8.80 -7.71 8.81
CA THR A 137 9.40 -8.21 7.57
C THR A 137 10.66 -7.44 7.27
N THR A 138 11.67 -8.12 6.73
CA THR A 138 12.92 -7.51 6.29
C THR A 138 13.36 -8.12 4.97
N ALA A 139 13.84 -7.30 4.05
CA ALA A 139 14.33 -7.74 2.76
C ALA A 139 15.44 -6.84 2.24
N TRP A 140 16.30 -7.37 1.40
CA TRP A 140 17.25 -6.54 0.68
C TRP A 140 16.52 -5.52 -0.21
N SER A 141 17.03 -4.30 -0.20
CA SER A 141 16.55 -3.22 -1.08
C SER A 141 17.72 -2.35 -1.51
N SER A 142 17.70 -1.86 -2.75
CA SER A 142 18.65 -0.86 -3.23
C SER A 142 18.62 0.43 -2.40
N ASN A 143 17.45 0.76 -1.84
CA ASN A 143 17.27 1.92 -0.98
C ASN A 143 17.81 1.74 0.45
N CYS A 144 18.22 0.55 0.84
CA CYS A 144 18.75 0.25 2.16
C CYS A 144 20.25 0.62 2.23
N ALA A 145 20.60 1.66 2.98
CA ALA A 145 21.97 2.15 3.05
C ALA A 145 22.99 1.13 3.63
N PRO A 146 22.68 0.38 4.70
CA PRO A 146 23.61 -0.62 5.24
C PRO A 146 23.55 -1.98 4.52
N CYS A 147 22.68 -2.16 3.50
CA CYS A 147 22.54 -3.45 2.81
C CYS A 147 23.67 -3.66 1.80
N GLU A 148 24.22 -4.87 1.77
CA GLU A 148 25.26 -5.25 0.83
C GLU A 148 24.69 -5.83 -0.46
N ALA A 149 25.34 -5.62 -1.60
CA ALA A 149 24.90 -6.14 -2.89
C ALA A 149 24.84 -7.69 -2.91
N GLY A 150 25.66 -8.35 -2.14
CA GLY A 150 25.66 -9.84 -1.98
C GLY A 150 24.43 -10.39 -1.25
N ASP A 151 23.61 -9.52 -0.67
CA ASP A 151 22.36 -9.89 0.00
C ASP A 151 21.13 -9.77 -0.90
N LYS A 152 21.30 -9.38 -2.15
CA LYS A 152 20.20 -9.20 -3.10
C LYS A 152 19.31 -10.46 -3.16
N GLY A 153 18.00 -10.25 -2.98
CA GLY A 153 17.00 -11.31 -2.95
C GLY A 153 16.81 -11.99 -1.59
N LYS A 154 17.62 -11.66 -0.57
CA LYS A 154 17.40 -12.18 0.78
C LYS A 154 16.25 -11.44 1.47
N ALA A 155 15.42 -12.20 2.16
CA ALA A 155 14.32 -11.70 2.97
C ALA A 155 14.05 -12.62 4.15
N ALA A 156 13.52 -12.07 5.24
CA ALA A 156 13.15 -12.82 6.44
C ALA A 156 11.98 -12.16 7.18
N LEU A 157 11.33 -12.94 8.02
CA LEU A 157 10.40 -12.50 9.05
C LEU A 157 11.11 -12.53 10.40
N LEU A 158 11.03 -11.46 11.14
CA LEU A 158 11.64 -11.29 12.45
C LEU A 158 10.58 -11.15 13.53
N ALA A 159 10.79 -11.79 14.68
CA ALA A 159 9.99 -11.61 15.87
C ALA A 159 10.85 -10.95 16.95
N PHE A 160 10.45 -9.76 17.37
CA PHE A 160 11.09 -9.05 18.48
C PHE A 160 10.22 -9.11 19.72
N ASP A 161 10.83 -9.12 20.89
CA ASP A 161 10.12 -8.85 22.12
C ASP A 161 9.56 -7.43 22.10
N LEU A 162 8.26 -7.28 22.28
CA LEU A 162 7.55 -6.00 22.11
C LEU A 162 7.91 -4.96 23.20
N ASP A 163 8.47 -5.41 24.31
CA ASP A 163 8.85 -4.54 25.43
C ASP A 163 10.33 -4.11 25.34
N SER A 164 11.21 -5.07 25.06
CA SER A 164 12.67 -4.87 25.09
C SER A 164 13.33 -4.64 23.74
N GLY A 165 12.67 -5.00 22.62
CA GLY A 165 13.27 -4.96 21.28
C GLY A 165 14.26 -6.10 21.00
N GLN A 166 14.41 -7.06 21.92
CA GLN A 166 15.29 -8.21 21.69
C GLN A 166 14.73 -9.14 20.61
N LEU A 167 15.58 -9.59 19.70
CA LEU A 167 15.22 -10.56 18.67
C LEU A 167 14.96 -11.92 19.31
N LYS A 168 13.74 -12.45 19.15
CA LYS A 168 13.31 -13.78 19.64
C LYS A 168 13.45 -14.87 18.56
N GLN A 169 13.15 -14.52 17.31
CA GLN A 169 13.12 -15.49 16.23
C GLN A 169 13.39 -14.80 14.89
N ARG A 170 14.05 -15.53 14.00
CA ARG A 170 14.21 -15.19 12.58
C ARG A 170 13.79 -16.39 11.74
N ILE A 171 12.95 -16.13 10.74
CA ILE A 171 12.43 -17.13 9.80
C ILE A 171 12.78 -16.63 8.40
N GLU A 172 13.61 -17.36 7.67
CA GLU A 172 13.99 -16.98 6.31
C GLU A 172 12.79 -17.08 5.37
N SER A 173 12.73 -16.19 4.39
CA SER A 173 11.72 -16.26 3.33
C SER A 173 11.88 -17.57 2.53
N PRO A 174 10.78 -18.26 2.19
CA PRO A 174 10.84 -19.50 1.41
C PRO A 174 11.21 -19.27 -0.06
N VAL A 175 11.20 -18.02 -0.50
CA VAL A 175 11.53 -17.58 -1.86
C VAL A 175 12.40 -16.33 -1.83
N PRO A 176 13.29 -16.12 -2.79
CA PRO A 176 14.00 -14.86 -2.93
C PRO A 176 13.06 -13.74 -3.32
N GLY A 177 13.36 -12.51 -2.92
CA GLY A 177 12.60 -11.31 -3.29
C GLY A 177 12.29 -10.42 -2.12
N THR A 178 11.17 -9.70 -2.17
CA THR A 178 10.76 -8.75 -1.13
C THR A 178 9.57 -9.29 -0.37
N LEU A 179 9.83 -9.89 0.80
CA LEU A 179 8.78 -10.18 1.78
C LEU A 179 8.36 -8.83 2.39
N GLY A 180 7.45 -8.12 1.69
CA GLY A 180 7.15 -6.72 1.94
C GLY A 180 6.09 -6.55 3.03
N ASP A 181 4.96 -7.22 2.88
CA ASP A 181 3.75 -6.90 3.62
C ASP A 181 3.21 -8.06 4.43
N MET A 182 2.42 -7.74 5.46
CA MET A 182 1.76 -8.76 6.26
C MET A 182 0.50 -8.26 6.97
N THR A 183 -0.35 -9.20 7.36
CA THR A 183 -1.41 -8.98 8.36
C THR A 183 -1.39 -10.06 9.41
N LEU A 184 -1.88 -9.73 10.61
CA LEU A 184 -1.91 -10.62 11.77
C LEU A 184 -3.34 -10.95 12.14
N SER A 185 -3.65 -12.24 12.31
CA SER A 185 -4.95 -12.70 12.79
C SER A 185 -5.07 -12.60 14.31
N LYS A 186 -6.31 -12.68 14.82
CA LYS A 186 -6.58 -12.75 16.26
C LYS A 186 -6.02 -14.02 16.93
N SER A 187 -5.84 -15.11 16.14
CA SER A 187 -5.19 -16.35 16.61
C SER A 187 -3.67 -16.26 16.69
N GLY A 188 -3.07 -15.27 16.00
CA GLY A 188 -1.62 -15.09 15.93
C GLY A 188 -1.01 -15.62 14.63
N ASP A 189 -1.84 -16.08 13.69
CA ASP A 189 -1.37 -16.44 12.36
C ASP A 189 -1.00 -15.20 11.57
N LEU A 190 0.03 -15.29 10.77
CA LEU A 190 0.46 -14.23 9.86
C LEU A 190 0.14 -14.61 8.42
N PHE A 191 -0.33 -13.63 7.67
CA PHE A 191 -0.46 -13.72 6.22
C PHE A 191 0.46 -12.68 5.61
N LEU A 192 1.34 -13.12 4.70
CA LEU A 192 2.42 -12.30 4.16
C LEU A 192 2.36 -12.30 2.64
N THR A 193 2.86 -11.24 2.05
CA THR A 193 3.02 -11.13 0.60
C THR A 193 4.48 -10.92 0.22
N GLU A 194 4.88 -11.54 -0.87
CA GLU A 194 6.14 -11.31 -1.56
C GLU A 194 5.82 -10.61 -2.88
N SER A 195 6.27 -9.37 -3.02
CA SER A 195 5.82 -8.47 -4.09
C SER A 195 6.67 -8.53 -5.37
N THR A 196 7.88 -9.10 -5.32
CA THR A 196 8.81 -9.13 -6.47
C THR A 196 8.44 -10.20 -7.49
N ASN A 197 8.22 -11.45 -7.03
CA ASN A 197 7.89 -12.60 -7.88
C ASN A 197 6.42 -13.02 -7.76
N GLY A 198 5.71 -12.43 -6.84
CA GLY A 198 4.30 -12.64 -6.56
C GLY A 198 4.02 -13.93 -5.80
N ALA A 199 3.80 -13.80 -4.49
CA ALA A 199 3.36 -14.90 -3.65
C ALA A 199 2.57 -14.42 -2.43
N VAL A 200 1.65 -15.26 -1.97
CA VAL A 200 0.88 -15.07 -0.74
C VAL A 200 1.13 -16.25 0.19
N PHE A 201 1.58 -15.96 1.40
CA PHE A 201 1.93 -16.97 2.38
C PHE A 201 1.07 -16.90 3.63
N HIS A 202 0.86 -18.04 4.25
CA HIS A 202 0.31 -18.21 5.58
C HIS A 202 1.38 -18.81 6.49
N LEU A 203 1.63 -18.18 7.62
CA LEU A 203 2.46 -18.70 8.70
C LEU A 203 1.57 -18.91 9.92
N ARG A 204 1.34 -20.16 10.28
CA ARG A 204 0.54 -20.50 11.46
C ARG A 204 1.29 -20.12 12.73
N GLN A 205 0.55 -19.64 13.71
CA GLN A 205 1.10 -19.30 15.02
C GLN A 205 1.91 -20.49 15.61
N GLY A 206 3.12 -20.19 16.05
CA GLY A 206 4.05 -21.20 16.63
C GLY A 206 4.84 -22.02 15.60
N ASN A 207 4.58 -21.86 14.31
CA ASN A 207 5.33 -22.55 13.26
C ASN A 207 6.44 -21.66 12.69
N SER A 208 7.36 -22.27 11.95
CA SER A 208 8.40 -21.58 11.16
C SER A 208 8.32 -21.88 9.65
N ASN A 209 7.33 -22.67 9.22
CA ASN A 209 7.17 -23.05 7.83
C ASN A 209 6.03 -22.24 7.21
N PHE A 210 6.36 -21.52 6.13
CA PHE A 210 5.38 -20.81 5.32
C PHE A 210 4.59 -21.77 4.44
N GLU A 211 3.28 -21.61 4.43
CA GLU A 211 2.37 -22.31 3.54
C GLU A 211 1.94 -21.35 2.43
N ARG A 212 2.22 -21.67 1.17
CA ARG A 212 1.80 -20.85 0.04
C ARG A 212 0.30 -21.02 -0.23
N LEU A 213 -0.42 -19.89 -0.36
CA LEU A 213 -1.88 -19.87 -0.57
C LEU A 213 -2.30 -19.74 -2.03
N ASP A 214 -1.42 -19.22 -2.88
CA ASP A 214 -1.63 -18.98 -4.31
C ASP A 214 -0.83 -19.93 -5.18
N LYS A 215 -1.02 -19.83 -6.50
CA LYS A 215 -0.16 -20.44 -7.51
C LYS A 215 0.72 -19.37 -8.14
N ALA A 216 1.87 -19.76 -8.66
CA ALA A 216 2.75 -18.84 -9.37
C ALA A 216 2.01 -18.14 -10.51
N GLY A 217 2.09 -16.80 -10.55
CA GLY A 217 1.41 -15.95 -11.51
C GLY A 217 -0.02 -15.53 -11.16
N ASP A 218 -0.60 -16.03 -10.06
CA ASP A 218 -1.90 -15.54 -9.60
C ASP A 218 -1.84 -14.06 -9.19
N PHE A 219 -0.76 -13.67 -8.52
CA PHE A 219 -0.54 -12.29 -8.05
C PHE A 219 0.80 -11.76 -8.61
N PRO A 220 0.79 -10.87 -9.61
CA PRO A 220 2.03 -10.29 -10.12
C PRO A 220 2.71 -9.29 -9.19
N SER A 221 1.97 -8.61 -8.31
CA SER A 221 2.50 -7.65 -7.34
C SER A 221 1.57 -7.50 -6.13
N PRO A 222 1.47 -8.55 -5.28
CA PRO A 222 0.60 -8.50 -4.11
C PRO A 222 1.17 -7.57 -3.05
N GLN A 223 0.30 -6.81 -2.40
CA GLN A 223 0.60 -5.80 -1.38
C GLN A 223 -0.06 -6.17 -0.05
N THR A 224 -0.19 -5.22 0.88
CA THR A 224 -0.67 -5.46 2.25
C THR A 224 -1.99 -6.20 2.31
N PRO A 225 -2.01 -7.46 2.74
CA PRO A 225 -3.23 -8.23 2.83
C PRO A 225 -4.05 -7.80 4.05
N ALA A 226 -5.37 -7.95 3.96
CA ALA A 226 -6.30 -7.65 5.05
C ALA A 226 -7.22 -8.84 5.31
N LEU A 227 -7.39 -9.19 6.59
CA LEU A 227 -8.25 -10.30 6.99
C LEU A 227 -9.68 -9.81 7.25
N SER A 228 -10.69 -10.56 6.83
CA SER A 228 -12.08 -10.31 7.19
C SER A 228 -12.29 -10.40 8.70
N ASP A 229 -13.32 -9.72 9.24
CA ASP A 229 -13.61 -9.69 10.68
C ASP A 229 -13.84 -11.09 11.28
N ASP A 230 -14.38 -12.01 10.48
CA ASP A 230 -14.62 -13.41 10.87
C ASP A 230 -13.41 -14.32 10.64
N GLY A 231 -12.32 -13.78 10.07
CA GLY A 231 -11.07 -14.49 9.84
C GLY A 231 -11.12 -15.57 8.76
N LYS A 232 -12.15 -15.59 7.88
CA LYS A 232 -12.33 -16.65 6.87
C LYS A 232 -11.85 -16.26 5.48
N THR A 233 -11.75 -14.96 5.21
CA THR A 233 -11.35 -14.42 3.91
C THR A 233 -10.14 -13.52 4.08
N LEU A 234 -9.11 -13.78 3.28
CA LEU A 234 -7.97 -12.89 3.12
C LEU A 234 -8.19 -12.05 1.86
N TYR A 235 -8.27 -10.75 2.02
CA TYR A 235 -8.27 -9.81 0.90
C TYR A 235 -6.84 -9.43 0.56
N VAL A 236 -6.47 -9.58 -0.70
CA VAL A 236 -5.11 -9.27 -1.18
C VAL A 236 -5.21 -8.25 -2.30
N PRO A 237 -4.78 -7.01 -2.07
CA PRO A 237 -4.61 -6.06 -3.15
C PRO A 237 -3.39 -6.45 -3.95
N ASP A 238 -3.54 -6.41 -5.27
CA ASP A 238 -2.44 -6.52 -6.22
C ASP A 238 -2.30 -5.19 -6.93
N TYR A 239 -1.11 -4.65 -6.90
CA TYR A 239 -0.82 -3.31 -7.40
C TYR A 239 -1.19 -3.13 -8.87
N LEU A 240 -1.06 -4.22 -9.66
CA LEU A 240 -1.31 -4.23 -11.09
C LEU A 240 -2.71 -4.71 -11.46
N ARG A 241 -3.28 -5.66 -10.69
CA ARG A 241 -4.54 -6.34 -11.07
C ARG A 241 -5.77 -5.83 -10.32
N GLY A 242 -5.61 -5.31 -9.11
CA GLY A 242 -6.71 -4.86 -8.27
C GLY A 242 -6.88 -5.71 -7.01
N LEU A 243 -8.11 -6.01 -6.58
CA LEU A 243 -8.38 -6.66 -5.29
C LEU A 243 -8.89 -8.09 -5.48
N ALA A 244 -8.25 -9.05 -4.83
CA ALA A 244 -8.69 -10.43 -4.75
C ALA A 244 -9.14 -10.82 -3.35
N ALA A 245 -9.99 -11.83 -3.26
CA ALA A 245 -10.39 -12.51 -2.04
C ALA A 245 -9.94 -13.97 -2.09
N ILE A 246 -9.25 -14.44 -1.05
CA ILE A 246 -8.85 -15.83 -0.85
C ILE A 246 -9.72 -16.40 0.26
N GLU A 247 -10.56 -17.38 -0.02
CA GLU A 247 -11.26 -18.14 0.99
C GLU A 247 -10.28 -19.11 1.67
N LEU A 248 -9.94 -18.86 2.93
CA LEU A 248 -8.83 -19.56 3.59
C LEU A 248 -9.03 -21.06 3.73
N LYS A 249 -10.29 -21.53 3.86
CA LYS A 249 -10.60 -22.96 4.00
C LYS A 249 -10.39 -23.73 2.69
N SER A 250 -10.89 -23.19 1.58
CA SER A 250 -10.85 -23.84 0.27
C SER A 250 -9.66 -23.41 -0.59
N ARG A 251 -8.99 -22.30 -0.21
CA ARG A 251 -7.94 -21.61 -0.99
C ARG A 251 -8.42 -21.11 -2.35
N ARG A 252 -9.72 -20.98 -2.52
CA ARG A 252 -10.30 -20.41 -3.74
C ARG A 252 -9.99 -18.92 -3.80
N ILE A 253 -9.38 -18.50 -4.90
CA ILE A 253 -9.09 -17.10 -5.21
C ILE A 253 -10.18 -16.57 -6.13
N ALA A 254 -10.77 -15.42 -5.78
CA ALA A 254 -11.73 -14.71 -6.59
C ALA A 254 -11.31 -13.23 -6.72
N TRP A 255 -11.11 -12.76 -7.95
CA TRP A 255 -10.89 -11.35 -8.22
C TRP A 255 -12.20 -10.59 -8.09
N LEU A 256 -12.21 -9.55 -7.26
CA LEU A 256 -13.40 -8.76 -7.01
C LEU A 256 -13.66 -7.82 -8.18
N THR A 257 -14.93 -7.63 -8.51
CA THR A 257 -15.35 -6.73 -9.61
C THR A 257 -15.93 -5.46 -9.00
N PRO A 258 -15.18 -4.34 -9.00
CA PRO A 258 -15.69 -3.07 -8.51
C PRO A 258 -16.64 -2.41 -9.51
N ALA A 259 -17.43 -1.45 -9.03
CA ALA A 259 -18.16 -0.53 -9.88
C ALA A 259 -17.19 0.28 -10.78
N PRO A 260 -17.64 0.79 -11.94
CA PRO A 260 -16.77 1.43 -12.92
C PRO A 260 -15.96 2.62 -12.38
N ASN A 261 -16.48 3.33 -11.38
CA ASN A 261 -15.85 4.48 -10.75
C ASN A 261 -14.97 4.14 -9.52
N VAL A 262 -14.81 2.85 -9.20
CA VAL A 262 -14.00 2.39 -8.07
C VAL A 262 -12.67 1.84 -8.57
N ALA A 263 -11.57 2.46 -8.16
CA ALA A 263 -10.23 2.00 -8.51
C ALA A 263 -9.67 1.09 -7.41
N THR A 264 -9.36 -0.15 -7.80
CA THR A 264 -8.74 -1.16 -6.91
C THR A 264 -7.31 -1.50 -7.26
N SER A 265 -6.78 -1.01 -8.40
CA SER A 265 -5.36 -1.08 -8.73
C SER A 265 -4.56 0.03 -8.04
N GLY A 266 -3.27 -0.19 -7.83
CA GLY A 266 -2.38 0.77 -7.18
C GLY A 266 -2.62 0.92 -5.68
N ILE A 267 -3.34 -0.01 -5.05
CA ILE A 267 -3.48 -0.10 -3.60
C ILE A 267 -2.23 -0.75 -3.03
N ASP A 268 -1.60 -0.04 -2.11
CA ASP A 268 -0.43 -0.43 -1.36
C ASP A 268 -0.84 -0.95 0.03
N GLY A 269 -1.45 -0.11 0.85
CA GLY A 269 -2.00 -0.49 2.15
C GLY A 269 -3.50 -0.79 2.09
N LEU A 270 -3.95 -1.96 2.58
CA LEU A 270 -5.36 -2.32 2.71
C LEU A 270 -5.71 -2.70 4.15
N TYR A 271 -6.81 -2.17 4.67
CA TYR A 271 -7.26 -2.40 6.04
C TYR A 271 -8.76 -2.62 6.08
N VAL A 272 -9.21 -3.63 6.83
CA VAL A 272 -10.64 -3.87 7.07
C VAL A 272 -11.07 -3.07 8.29
N TYR A 273 -12.06 -2.21 8.11
CA TYR A 273 -12.70 -1.48 9.20
C TYR A 273 -14.21 -1.66 9.12
N ARG A 274 -14.76 -2.47 10.03
CA ARG A 274 -16.19 -2.87 9.99
C ARG A 274 -16.52 -3.47 8.61
N LYS A 275 -17.58 -3.00 7.95
CA LYS A 275 -18.02 -3.46 6.62
C LYS A 275 -17.38 -2.66 5.47
N THR A 276 -16.22 -2.06 5.69
CA THR A 276 -15.53 -1.24 4.68
C THR A 276 -14.03 -1.57 4.64
N PHE A 277 -13.43 -1.26 3.52
CA PHE A 277 -11.99 -1.18 3.39
C PHE A 277 -11.55 0.28 3.53
N VAL A 278 -10.42 0.49 4.21
CA VAL A 278 -9.63 1.71 4.14
C VAL A 278 -8.36 1.35 3.37
N ALA A 279 -7.98 2.16 2.41
CA ALA A 279 -6.84 1.83 1.56
C ALA A 279 -5.98 3.07 1.28
N ILE A 280 -4.68 2.86 1.21
CA ILE A 280 -3.71 3.79 0.65
C ILE A 280 -3.47 3.37 -0.79
N ARG A 281 -3.74 4.27 -1.72
CA ARG A 281 -3.54 4.06 -3.14
C ARG A 281 -2.48 5.05 -3.62
N ASN A 282 -1.23 4.65 -3.57
CA ASN A 282 -0.08 5.45 -4.01
C ASN A 282 0.42 5.08 -5.43
N GLY A 283 -0.04 3.94 -5.98
CA GLY A 283 0.29 3.50 -7.33
C GLY A 283 -0.45 4.23 -8.46
N THR A 284 -1.14 5.32 -8.15
CA THR A 284 -1.82 6.17 -9.14
C THR A 284 -1.62 7.64 -8.78
N ASN A 285 -1.69 8.51 -9.78
CA ASN A 285 -1.59 9.96 -9.57
C ASN A 285 -2.98 10.60 -9.53
N PRO A 286 -3.31 11.36 -8.47
CA PRO A 286 -2.53 11.57 -7.24
C PRO A 286 -2.67 10.40 -6.26
N PRO A 287 -1.70 10.24 -5.33
CA PRO A 287 -1.84 9.34 -4.19
C PRO A 287 -3.06 9.72 -3.33
N ARG A 288 -3.71 8.71 -2.72
CA ARG A 288 -4.95 8.93 -1.96
C ARG A 288 -5.08 7.98 -0.78
N VAL A 289 -5.74 8.44 0.28
CA VAL A 289 -6.39 7.56 1.25
C VAL A 289 -7.86 7.48 0.89
N ILE A 290 -8.36 6.28 0.65
CA ILE A 290 -9.74 6.04 0.20
C ILE A 290 -10.45 5.07 1.14
N ARG A 291 -11.78 5.11 1.13
CA ARG A 291 -12.65 4.13 1.78
C ARG A 291 -13.68 3.61 0.78
N PHE A 292 -13.97 2.34 0.83
CA PHE A 292 -15.03 1.72 0.02
C PHE A 292 -15.68 0.54 0.76
N PRO A 293 -16.98 0.28 0.52
CA PRO A 293 -17.66 -0.86 1.12
C PRO A 293 -17.15 -2.18 0.53
N HIS A 294 -17.38 -3.29 1.23
CA HIS A 294 -16.92 -4.61 0.77
C HIS A 294 -17.54 -5.03 -0.57
N ASP A 295 -18.69 -4.48 -0.95
CA ASP A 295 -19.33 -4.74 -2.25
C ASP A 295 -18.74 -3.90 -3.41
N LEU A 296 -17.79 -3.01 -3.12
CA LEU A 296 -17.07 -2.16 -4.07
C LEU A 296 -17.97 -1.32 -4.99
N LYS A 297 -19.16 -0.91 -4.55
CA LYS A 297 -20.11 -0.13 -5.36
C LYS A 297 -19.80 1.36 -5.41
N SER A 298 -19.03 1.86 -4.47
CA SER A 298 -18.65 3.27 -4.38
C SER A 298 -17.28 3.42 -3.74
N GLN A 299 -16.64 4.57 -3.93
CA GLN A 299 -15.44 4.95 -3.18
C GLN A 299 -15.60 6.36 -2.63
N GLU A 300 -15.01 6.58 -1.47
CA GLU A 300 -14.92 7.87 -0.81
C GLU A 300 -13.45 8.25 -0.67
N THR A 301 -13.05 9.42 -1.12
CA THR A 301 -11.72 9.98 -0.86
C THR A 301 -11.69 10.59 0.54
N LEU A 302 -10.79 10.10 1.37
CA LEU A 302 -10.56 10.62 2.72
C LEU A 302 -9.44 11.66 2.76
N GLU A 303 -8.40 11.46 1.95
CA GLU A 303 -7.27 12.38 1.81
C GLU A 303 -6.75 12.32 0.38
N ALA A 304 -6.51 13.47 -0.26
CA ALA A 304 -5.88 13.59 -1.57
C ALA A 304 -5.40 15.01 -1.82
N ASN A 305 -4.34 15.18 -2.58
CA ASN A 305 -3.82 16.48 -3.02
C ASN A 305 -3.57 17.51 -1.90
N SER A 306 -3.58 17.09 -0.64
CA SER A 306 -3.22 17.99 0.45
C SER A 306 -1.70 18.15 0.50
N PRO A 307 -1.18 19.37 0.79
CA PRO A 307 0.27 19.58 0.87
C PRO A 307 0.98 18.69 1.91
N SER A 308 0.22 18.17 2.87
CA SER A 308 0.73 17.31 3.96
C SER A 308 0.63 15.83 3.67
N LEU A 309 0.05 15.41 2.55
CA LEU A 309 -0.06 14.00 2.19
C LEU A 309 1.27 13.49 1.59
N GLY A 310 1.82 14.22 0.63
CA GLY A 310 3.00 13.79 -0.11
C GLY A 310 2.84 12.39 -0.67
N GLU A 311 3.79 11.52 -0.36
CA GLU A 311 3.80 10.12 -0.73
C GLU A 311 3.47 9.26 0.50
N PRO A 312 2.21 8.80 0.66
CA PRO A 312 1.83 7.92 1.76
C PRO A 312 2.17 6.45 1.43
N THR A 313 2.51 5.66 2.45
CA THR A 313 2.74 4.21 2.31
C THR A 313 1.72 3.42 3.13
N HIS A 314 2.04 3.08 4.36
CA HIS A 314 1.23 2.19 5.19
C HIS A 314 0.70 2.86 6.44
N GLY A 315 -0.13 2.13 7.19
CA GLY A 315 -0.73 2.64 8.41
C GLY A 315 -1.24 1.55 9.35
N THR A 316 -1.98 1.98 10.35
CA THR A 316 -2.59 1.08 11.32
C THR A 316 -3.91 1.62 11.84
N LEU A 317 -4.83 0.72 12.19
CA LEU A 317 -6.10 1.05 12.82
C LEU A 317 -5.94 1.06 14.34
N VAL A 318 -6.34 2.17 14.98
CA VAL A 318 -6.37 2.30 16.44
C VAL A 318 -7.76 2.78 16.84
N GLY A 319 -8.58 1.89 17.36
CA GLY A 319 -9.98 2.17 17.65
C GLY A 319 -10.75 2.58 16.40
N ASN A 320 -11.27 3.81 16.39
CA ASN A 320 -11.98 4.39 15.24
C ASN A 320 -11.13 5.39 14.43
N ARG A 321 -9.82 5.29 14.53
CA ARG A 321 -8.89 6.13 13.77
C ARG A 321 -7.97 5.28 12.91
N PHE A 322 -7.71 5.76 11.72
CA PHE A 322 -6.66 5.24 10.85
C PHE A 322 -5.46 6.18 10.92
N PHE A 323 -4.32 5.65 11.35
CA PHE A 323 -3.03 6.35 11.38
C PHE A 323 -2.20 5.87 10.18
N PHE A 324 -1.54 6.79 9.49
CA PHE A 324 -0.76 6.46 8.30
C PHE A 324 0.43 7.40 8.14
N ILE A 325 1.47 6.89 7.49
CA ILE A 325 2.70 7.64 7.22
C ILE A 325 2.51 8.50 5.97
N THR A 326 3.09 9.69 5.99
CA THR A 326 3.09 10.65 4.88
C THR A 326 4.48 11.18 4.63
N ASN A 327 4.75 11.65 3.41
CA ASN A 327 6.05 12.18 3.01
C ASN A 327 7.19 11.19 3.26
N THR A 328 7.09 9.99 2.75
CA THR A 328 8.04 8.90 3.05
C THR A 328 9.40 9.09 2.41
N GLY A 329 9.46 9.85 1.30
CA GLY A 329 10.71 10.15 0.62
C GLY A 329 11.20 9.07 -0.35
N TRP A 330 10.36 8.09 -0.72
CA TRP A 330 10.70 7.12 -1.76
C TRP A 330 11.11 7.80 -3.06
N GLY A 331 10.37 8.85 -3.47
CA GLY A 331 10.62 9.62 -4.67
C GLY A 331 11.98 10.34 -4.73
N GLU A 332 12.69 10.47 -3.60
CA GLU A 332 13.98 11.13 -3.50
C GLU A 332 15.15 10.28 -4.00
N TYR A 333 14.93 8.99 -4.23
CA TYR A 333 15.94 8.03 -4.64
C TYR A 333 15.65 7.45 -6.02
N ASP A 334 16.69 7.05 -6.73
CA ASP A 334 16.62 6.31 -8.00
C ASP A 334 16.49 4.79 -7.75
N GLU A 335 16.40 4.01 -8.81
CA GLU A 335 16.26 2.55 -8.74
C GLU A 335 17.48 1.85 -8.13
N GLU A 336 18.66 2.50 -8.16
CA GLU A 336 19.89 2.02 -7.54
C GLU A 336 20.04 2.49 -6.08
N GLY A 337 19.05 3.20 -5.55
CA GLY A 337 19.06 3.70 -4.16
C GLY A 337 19.98 4.90 -3.93
N ARG A 338 20.37 5.61 -4.99
CA ARG A 338 21.13 6.86 -4.90
C ARG A 338 20.19 8.04 -4.80
N LYS A 339 20.53 8.99 -3.93
CA LYS A 339 19.72 10.20 -3.79
C LYS A 339 19.77 11.01 -5.09
N LYS A 340 18.60 11.40 -5.60
CA LYS A 340 18.50 12.21 -6.81
C LYS A 340 19.09 13.60 -6.60
N PRO A 341 19.79 14.17 -7.60
CA PRO A 341 20.32 15.54 -7.49
C PRO A 341 19.21 16.57 -7.23
N GLY A 342 19.44 17.47 -6.28
CA GLY A 342 18.49 18.53 -5.93
C GLY A 342 17.33 18.09 -5.02
N SER A 343 17.28 16.84 -4.58
CA SER A 343 16.29 16.38 -3.60
C SER A 343 16.42 17.12 -2.28
N ALA A 344 15.34 17.75 -1.83
CA ALA A 344 15.28 18.39 -0.52
C ALA A 344 15.10 17.32 0.59
N PRO A 345 15.54 17.60 1.83
CA PRO A 345 15.19 16.74 2.96
C PRO A 345 13.68 16.65 3.14
N VAL A 346 13.15 15.42 3.21
CA VAL A 346 11.72 15.16 3.45
C VAL A 346 11.51 14.99 4.94
N VAL A 347 10.50 15.67 5.47
CA VAL A 347 10.04 15.48 6.85
C VAL A 347 8.81 14.57 6.81
N SER A 348 9.02 13.34 7.23
CA SER A 348 7.95 12.36 7.34
C SER A 348 7.08 12.63 8.58
N ALA A 349 5.81 12.33 8.50
CA ALA A 349 4.89 12.47 9.62
C ALA A 349 3.87 11.33 9.64
N VAL A 350 3.32 11.08 10.82
CA VAL A 350 2.13 10.25 10.98
C VAL A 350 0.92 11.16 11.09
N ARG A 351 -0.06 10.92 10.24
CA ARG A 351 -1.37 11.59 10.27
C ARG A 351 -2.45 10.60 10.69
N SER A 352 -3.60 11.12 11.09
CA SER A 352 -4.72 10.27 11.46
C SER A 352 -6.05 10.80 10.94
N ILE A 353 -6.91 9.89 10.51
CA ILE A 353 -8.29 10.15 10.08
C ILE A 353 -9.24 9.45 11.04
N ARG A 354 -10.28 10.15 11.51
CA ARG A 354 -11.37 9.52 12.26
C ARG A 354 -12.31 8.82 11.27
N LEU A 355 -12.48 7.53 11.46
CA LEU A 355 -13.43 6.72 10.70
C LEU A 355 -14.78 6.71 11.42
N GLN A 356 -15.84 7.00 10.69
CA GLN A 356 -17.23 7.02 11.20
C GLN A 356 -17.87 5.64 11.04
#